data_6f81a84347341eb0a144a69b45ea90fe
#
_entry.id   6f81a84347341eb0a144a69b45ea90fe
#
_cell.length_a   1.000
_cell.length_b   1.000
_cell.length_c   1.000
_cell.angle_alpha   90.00
_cell.angle_beta   90.00
_cell.angle_gamma   90.00
#
_symmetry.space_group_name_H-M   'P 1'
#
loop_
_entity.id
_entity.type
_entity.pdbx_description
1 polymer ?
#
loop_
_entity_poly.entity_id
_entity_poly.type
_entity_poly.pdbx_seq_one_letter_code
_entity_poly.pdbx_strand_id
1 'polypeptide(L)'
;MTYVLDTSVLLADPRAIYRFAEHEIVLPLSVVGELEGKRDHPELGYFARSALRALDDLRIEFGRLDAPMKMNELGGTMQVELNHADLSSLPSGFVRDGSTDSRILAVAANLANEGRSVVLVSKDLPLRVKAAAIGLAAEEYRAELAPSSGWTGMAEVEVSGSVVDALYEQERTDVAEARDLPCHTGVVLISERGSALGRMTSDKQVRLIRAERDVFGIHGRSAEQRVALDLLTDPEVGIVSLGGRAGTGKSALALCAGLEAVMERRQHRKVVVFRPLYAVGGQELGYLPGSEGEKMSPWAQAVFDTLGAIVSQHVIDEILERGLLEVLPLTHIRGRSLHDSFVIVDEAQSLERGVLLTVLSRIGQGSRVVLTHDIAQRDNLRVGRHDGVAAVVEALKGHPLFAHVTLIRSERSAIAALVTEMLEEPLQI
;
A
#
# COMPACT_ATOMS: atom_id res chain seq x y z
N MET A 1 6.22 28.40 -13.20
CA MET A 1 6.39 27.38 -14.26
C MET A 1 5.02 26.93 -14.74
N THR A 2 4.89 26.54 -15.98
CA THR A 2 3.65 26.02 -16.57
C THR A 2 3.78 24.52 -16.76
N TYR A 3 2.95 23.73 -16.09
CA TYR A 3 2.91 22.28 -16.18
C TYR A 3 1.78 21.85 -17.11
N VAL A 4 2.10 21.16 -18.20
CA VAL A 4 1.12 20.54 -19.10
C VAL A 4 0.93 19.09 -18.68
N LEU A 5 -0.30 18.72 -18.32
CA LEU A 5 -0.59 17.38 -17.80
C LEU A 5 -1.11 16.46 -18.90
N ASP A 6 -0.57 15.25 -18.90
CA ASP A 6 -1.04 14.13 -19.72
C ASP A 6 -2.17 13.35 -19.00
N THR A 7 -2.97 12.62 -19.76
CA THR A 7 -4.05 11.76 -19.28
C THR A 7 -3.59 10.74 -18.23
N SER A 8 -2.41 10.16 -18.42
CA SER A 8 -1.84 9.17 -17.50
C SER A 8 -1.65 9.72 -16.08
N VAL A 9 -1.45 11.04 -15.94
CA VAL A 9 -1.34 11.70 -14.63
C VAL A 9 -2.67 11.65 -13.87
N LEU A 10 -3.77 12.01 -14.53
CA LEU A 10 -5.10 12.02 -13.91
C LEU A 10 -5.68 10.62 -13.72
N LEU A 11 -5.28 9.66 -14.56
CA LEU A 11 -5.61 8.25 -14.35
C LEU A 11 -4.83 7.64 -13.17
N ALA A 12 -3.64 8.17 -12.88
CA ALA A 12 -2.84 7.76 -11.74
C ALA A 12 -3.29 8.44 -10.44
N ASP A 13 -3.57 9.73 -10.50
CA ASP A 13 -4.07 10.54 -9.38
C ASP A 13 -5.15 11.51 -9.87
N PRO A 14 -6.44 11.19 -9.69
CA PRO A 14 -7.53 12.08 -10.07
C PRO A 14 -7.49 13.47 -9.42
N ARG A 15 -6.72 13.61 -8.33
CA ARG A 15 -6.52 14.90 -7.62
C ARG A 15 -5.18 15.54 -7.91
N ALA A 16 -4.45 15.10 -8.93
CA ALA A 16 -3.16 15.66 -9.31
C ALA A 16 -3.24 17.19 -9.53
N ILE A 17 -4.36 17.68 -10.07
CA ILE A 17 -4.60 19.12 -10.30
C ILE A 17 -4.49 20.01 -9.05
N TYR A 18 -4.53 19.45 -7.86
CA TYR A 18 -4.40 20.19 -6.59
C TYR A 18 -2.98 20.13 -6.00
N ARG A 19 -2.00 19.51 -6.69
CA ARG A 19 -0.69 19.19 -6.11
C ARG A 19 0.49 20.00 -6.66
N PHE A 20 0.24 21.05 -7.44
CA PHE A 20 1.29 21.83 -8.11
C PHE A 20 1.60 23.19 -7.42
N ALA A 21 1.29 23.30 -6.14
CA ALA A 21 1.63 24.45 -5.29
C ALA A 21 1.33 25.80 -5.98
N GLU A 22 2.34 26.66 -6.14
CA GLU A 22 2.23 28.01 -6.75
C GLU A 22 2.25 28.00 -8.29
N HIS A 23 2.26 26.85 -8.92
CA HIS A 23 2.49 26.73 -10.36
C HIS A 23 1.19 26.74 -11.17
N GLU A 24 1.33 27.05 -12.45
CA GLU A 24 0.24 27.02 -13.43
C GLU A 24 0.09 25.60 -13.99
N ILE A 25 -1.11 25.08 -14.01
CA ILE A 25 -1.47 23.82 -14.67
C ILE A 25 -2.25 24.13 -15.93
N VAL A 26 -1.82 23.54 -17.02
CA VAL A 26 -2.53 23.53 -18.29
C VAL A 26 -2.96 22.10 -18.61
N LEU A 27 -4.27 21.91 -18.76
CA LEU A 27 -4.86 20.63 -19.12
C LEU A 27 -5.34 20.69 -20.57
N PRO A 28 -4.68 20.03 -21.54
CA PRO A 28 -5.16 19.99 -22.91
C PRO A 28 -6.58 19.40 -23.00
N LEU A 29 -7.44 19.97 -23.83
CA LEU A 29 -8.81 19.45 -24.02
C LEU A 29 -8.82 17.98 -24.48
N SER A 30 -7.81 17.56 -25.22
CA SER A 30 -7.64 16.15 -25.63
C SER A 30 -7.57 15.18 -24.46
N VAL A 31 -7.04 15.61 -23.30
CA VAL A 31 -7.00 14.81 -22.07
C VAL A 31 -8.40 14.57 -21.53
N VAL A 32 -9.26 15.59 -21.55
CA VAL A 32 -10.67 15.45 -21.12
C VAL A 32 -11.41 14.43 -22.00
N GLY A 33 -11.22 14.52 -23.33
CA GLY A 33 -11.81 13.56 -24.29
C GLY A 33 -11.31 12.13 -24.07
N GLU A 34 -10.04 11.96 -23.76
CA GLU A 34 -9.49 10.62 -23.46
C GLU A 34 -10.00 10.06 -22.12
N LEU A 35 -10.13 10.88 -21.10
CA LEU A 35 -10.76 10.48 -19.83
C LEU A 35 -12.22 10.04 -20.05
N GLU A 36 -12.96 10.75 -20.91
CA GLU A 36 -14.32 10.38 -21.27
C GLU A 36 -14.37 9.01 -21.95
N GLY A 37 -13.49 8.75 -22.91
CA GLY A 37 -13.38 7.45 -23.58
C GLY A 37 -13.01 6.29 -22.65
N LYS A 38 -12.40 6.58 -21.50
CA LYS A 38 -12.00 5.57 -20.50
C LYS A 38 -13.03 5.40 -19.34
N ARG A 39 -14.18 6.10 -19.36
CA ARG A 39 -15.17 6.07 -18.26
C ARG A 39 -15.68 4.67 -17.94
N ASP A 40 -15.85 3.85 -18.96
CA ASP A 40 -16.42 2.50 -18.84
C ASP A 40 -15.33 1.40 -18.88
N HIS A 41 -14.05 1.81 -18.89
CA HIS A 41 -12.95 0.86 -18.87
C HIS A 41 -12.95 0.09 -17.53
N PRO A 42 -12.85 -1.26 -17.53
CA PRO A 42 -12.97 -2.08 -16.33
C PRO A 42 -12.05 -1.65 -15.18
N GLU A 43 -10.83 -1.23 -15.49
CA GLU A 43 -9.78 -0.91 -14.52
C GLU A 43 -9.62 0.61 -14.31
N LEU A 44 -9.64 1.39 -15.39
CA LEU A 44 -9.36 2.82 -15.34
C LEU A 44 -10.63 3.67 -15.15
N GLY A 45 -11.81 3.09 -15.34
CA GLY A 45 -13.07 3.84 -15.33
C GLY A 45 -13.37 4.54 -14.01
N TYR A 46 -12.95 3.97 -12.87
CA TYR A 46 -13.08 4.64 -11.58
C TYR A 46 -12.25 5.93 -11.53
N PHE A 47 -11.00 5.89 -11.96
CA PHE A 47 -10.09 7.04 -11.94
C PHE A 47 -10.54 8.10 -12.96
N ALA A 48 -10.91 7.67 -14.17
CA ALA A 48 -11.44 8.56 -15.20
C ALA A 48 -12.69 9.31 -14.71
N ARG A 49 -13.66 8.61 -14.13
CA ARG A 49 -14.85 9.25 -13.55
C ARG A 49 -14.53 10.17 -12.38
N SER A 50 -13.55 9.82 -11.55
CA SER A 50 -13.13 10.65 -10.42
C SER A 50 -12.44 11.93 -10.88
N ALA A 51 -11.57 11.85 -11.91
CA ALA A 51 -10.93 13.02 -12.51
C ALA A 51 -11.96 13.95 -13.17
N LEU A 52 -12.90 13.38 -13.94
CA LEU A 52 -13.98 14.16 -14.57
C LEU A 52 -14.90 14.83 -13.54
N ARG A 53 -15.17 14.19 -12.39
CA ARG A 53 -15.90 14.83 -11.28
C ARG A 53 -15.14 16.00 -10.69
N ALA A 54 -13.83 15.84 -10.46
CA ALA A 54 -13.01 16.93 -9.96
C ALA A 54 -13.02 18.14 -10.91
N LEU A 55 -13.01 17.91 -12.23
CA LEU A 55 -13.15 18.96 -13.23
C LEU A 55 -14.56 19.57 -13.23
N ASP A 56 -15.60 18.78 -13.03
CA ASP A 56 -16.98 19.28 -12.94
C ASP A 56 -17.21 20.11 -11.69
N ASP A 57 -16.63 19.71 -10.55
CA ASP A 57 -16.66 20.49 -9.30
C ASP A 57 -16.03 21.88 -9.53
N LEU A 58 -14.87 21.96 -10.20
CA LEU A 58 -14.26 23.23 -10.59
C LEU A 58 -15.13 24.04 -11.55
N ARG A 59 -15.78 23.40 -12.52
CA ARG A 59 -16.74 24.07 -13.41
C ARG A 59 -17.91 24.68 -12.64
N ILE A 60 -18.42 23.99 -11.65
CA ILE A 60 -19.51 24.48 -10.79
C ILE A 60 -19.04 25.68 -9.96
N GLU A 61 -17.83 25.62 -9.39
CA GLU A 61 -17.26 26.65 -8.55
C GLU A 61 -16.88 27.93 -9.33
N PHE A 62 -16.20 27.79 -10.47
CA PHE A 62 -15.64 28.91 -11.25
C PHE A 62 -16.43 29.30 -12.50
N GLY A 63 -17.40 28.48 -12.92
CA GLY A 63 -18.27 28.71 -14.08
C GLY A 63 -17.61 28.40 -15.42
N ARG A 64 -16.29 28.60 -15.58
CA ARG A 64 -15.50 28.38 -16.81
C ARG A 64 -14.23 27.62 -16.45
N LEU A 65 -13.79 26.75 -17.38
CA LEU A 65 -12.53 25.99 -17.23
C LEU A 65 -11.42 26.48 -18.18
N ASP A 66 -11.77 27.30 -19.17
CA ASP A 66 -10.86 27.81 -20.21
C ASP A 66 -10.14 29.11 -19.82
N ALA A 67 -10.28 29.54 -18.58
CA ALA A 67 -9.55 30.66 -18.00
C ALA A 67 -8.82 30.21 -16.73
N PRO A 68 -7.69 30.87 -16.36
CA PRO A 68 -6.96 30.51 -15.15
C PRO A 68 -7.84 30.59 -13.90
N MET A 69 -8.00 29.46 -13.20
CA MET A 69 -8.72 29.33 -11.94
C MET A 69 -7.73 29.23 -10.79
N LYS A 70 -7.96 29.94 -9.69
CA LYS A 70 -7.13 29.85 -8.49
C LYS A 70 -7.36 28.52 -7.78
N MET A 71 -6.31 27.70 -7.65
CA MET A 71 -6.40 26.35 -7.07
C MET A 71 -6.07 26.30 -5.58
N ASN A 72 -5.30 27.28 -5.08
CA ASN A 72 -4.85 27.30 -3.67
C ASN A 72 -4.39 28.71 -3.27
N GLU A 73 -4.07 28.86 -1.98
CA GLU A 73 -3.60 30.15 -1.43
C GLU A 73 -2.14 30.47 -1.79
N LEU A 74 -1.39 29.51 -2.35
CA LEU A 74 -0.01 29.72 -2.80
C LEU A 74 0.09 30.39 -4.17
N GLY A 75 -1.05 30.67 -4.82
CA GLY A 75 -1.11 31.31 -6.13
C GLY A 75 -1.13 30.36 -7.31
N GLY A 76 -1.22 29.05 -7.06
CA GLY A 76 -1.37 28.04 -8.11
C GLY A 76 -2.65 28.23 -8.91
N THR A 77 -2.56 28.06 -10.24
CA THR A 77 -3.70 28.19 -11.17
C THR A 77 -3.85 26.95 -12.04
N MET A 78 -5.06 26.75 -12.58
CA MET A 78 -5.33 25.69 -13.56
C MET A 78 -6.26 26.21 -14.63
N GLN A 79 -6.06 25.78 -15.87
CA GLN A 79 -6.99 26.01 -16.98
C GLN A 79 -7.05 24.81 -17.92
N VAL A 80 -8.18 24.65 -18.59
CA VAL A 80 -8.30 23.72 -19.75
C VAL A 80 -7.93 24.48 -21.02
N GLU A 81 -6.96 23.97 -21.77
CA GLU A 81 -6.44 24.62 -22.97
C GLU A 81 -7.18 24.14 -24.22
N LEU A 82 -7.74 25.09 -24.95
CA LEU A 82 -8.55 24.84 -26.13
C LEU A 82 -7.82 25.14 -27.46
N ASN A 83 -6.85 26.05 -27.46
CA ASN A 83 -6.39 26.72 -28.68
C ASN A 83 -4.99 26.33 -29.14
N HIS A 84 -4.10 25.87 -28.27
CA HIS A 84 -2.70 25.60 -28.64
C HIS A 84 -2.46 24.19 -29.20
N ALA A 85 -3.48 23.61 -29.89
CA ALA A 85 -3.41 22.25 -30.42
C ALA A 85 -2.89 22.16 -31.86
N ASP A 86 -2.29 23.24 -32.41
CA ASP A 86 -1.73 23.24 -33.75
C ASP A 86 -0.51 22.32 -33.85
N LEU A 87 -0.66 21.25 -34.65
CA LEU A 87 0.37 20.25 -34.88
C LEU A 87 1.54 20.75 -35.76
N SER A 88 1.43 21.92 -36.37
CA SER A 88 2.49 22.48 -37.23
C SER A 88 3.75 22.84 -36.43
N SER A 89 3.61 23.10 -35.14
CA SER A 89 4.71 23.34 -34.19
C SER A 89 5.62 22.12 -33.96
N LEU A 90 5.11 20.91 -34.24
CA LEU A 90 5.89 19.70 -34.12
C LEU A 90 6.80 19.48 -35.33
N PRO A 91 8.04 18.95 -35.16
CA PRO A 91 8.93 18.64 -36.27
C PRO A 91 8.31 17.73 -37.31
N SER A 92 8.74 17.85 -38.58
CA SER A 92 8.18 17.09 -39.72
C SER A 92 8.33 15.57 -39.59
N GLY A 93 9.27 15.10 -38.79
CA GLY A 93 9.46 13.67 -38.48
C GLY A 93 8.49 13.08 -37.45
N PHE A 94 7.65 13.92 -36.83
CA PHE A 94 6.62 13.45 -35.92
C PHE A 94 5.36 13.03 -36.70
N VAL A 95 4.76 11.93 -36.26
CA VAL A 95 3.47 11.50 -36.79
C VAL A 95 2.42 12.51 -36.36
N ARG A 96 1.87 13.25 -37.31
CA ARG A 96 0.81 14.26 -37.10
C ARG A 96 -0.55 13.62 -37.32
N ASP A 97 -0.81 12.50 -36.59
CA ASP A 97 -2.03 11.70 -36.74
C ASP A 97 -3.24 12.25 -35.96
N GLY A 98 -3.02 13.35 -35.22
CA GLY A 98 -4.06 13.92 -34.36
C GLY A 98 -4.38 13.08 -33.13
N SER A 99 -3.52 12.09 -32.79
CA SER A 99 -3.62 11.33 -31.56
C SER A 99 -3.57 12.25 -30.32
N THR A 100 -4.06 11.77 -29.19
CA THR A 100 -4.03 12.51 -27.92
C THR A 100 -2.60 12.93 -27.57
N ASP A 101 -1.64 12.03 -27.69
CA ASP A 101 -0.21 12.31 -27.46
C ASP A 101 0.30 13.48 -28.31
N SER A 102 0.01 13.44 -29.63
CA SER A 102 0.45 14.49 -30.57
C SER A 102 -0.15 15.86 -30.21
N ARG A 103 -1.41 15.88 -29.75
CA ARG A 103 -2.09 17.11 -29.33
C ARG A 103 -1.52 17.64 -28.00
N ILE A 104 -1.22 16.77 -27.04
CA ILE A 104 -0.60 17.16 -25.77
C ILE A 104 0.78 17.76 -26.02
N LEU A 105 1.60 17.10 -26.86
CA LEU A 105 2.92 17.62 -27.26
C LEU A 105 2.81 18.97 -27.99
N ALA A 106 1.82 19.13 -28.87
CA ALA A 106 1.60 20.38 -29.58
C ALA A 106 1.24 21.52 -28.63
N VAL A 107 0.36 21.26 -27.64
CA VAL A 107 0.02 22.26 -26.61
C VAL A 107 1.28 22.70 -25.86
N ALA A 108 2.09 21.74 -25.40
CA ALA A 108 3.31 22.05 -24.67
C ALA A 108 4.33 22.82 -25.54
N ALA A 109 4.51 22.41 -26.80
CA ALA A 109 5.42 23.07 -27.74
C ALA A 109 4.95 24.49 -28.09
N ASN A 110 3.67 24.70 -28.37
CA ASN A 110 3.13 26.02 -28.70
C ASN A 110 3.28 27.00 -27.52
N LEU A 111 2.96 26.56 -26.30
CA LEU A 111 3.14 27.38 -25.09
C LEU A 111 4.63 27.71 -24.85
N ALA A 112 5.54 26.77 -25.11
CA ALA A 112 6.98 27.03 -25.02
C ALA A 112 7.46 28.02 -26.08
N ASN A 113 6.93 27.94 -27.30
CA ASN A 113 7.24 28.89 -28.39
C ASN A 113 6.76 30.32 -28.08
N GLU A 114 5.75 30.49 -27.24
CA GLU A 114 5.31 31.78 -26.71
C GLU A 114 6.23 32.34 -25.60
N GLY A 115 7.30 31.61 -25.26
CA GLY A 115 8.28 32.03 -24.24
C GLY A 115 7.92 31.61 -22.82
N ARG A 116 6.93 30.74 -22.63
CA ARG A 116 6.62 30.20 -21.31
C ARG A 116 7.64 29.13 -20.90
N SER A 117 7.93 29.05 -19.62
CA SER A 117 8.72 27.93 -19.05
C SER A 117 7.80 26.72 -18.84
N VAL A 118 7.78 25.81 -19.83
CA VAL A 118 6.86 24.66 -19.89
C VAL A 118 7.56 23.38 -19.49
N VAL A 119 6.88 22.55 -18.69
CA VAL A 119 7.25 21.18 -18.36
C VAL A 119 6.07 20.27 -18.67
N LEU A 120 6.29 19.26 -19.52
CA LEU A 120 5.32 18.19 -19.74
C LEU A 120 5.39 17.19 -18.61
N VAL A 121 4.27 16.91 -17.95
CA VAL A 121 4.19 15.90 -16.89
C VAL A 121 3.40 14.70 -17.36
N SER A 122 4.03 13.54 -17.38
CA SER A 122 3.42 12.29 -17.84
C SER A 122 4.01 11.08 -17.12
N LYS A 123 3.21 10.02 -16.97
CA LYS A 123 3.69 8.69 -16.56
C LYS A 123 4.09 7.83 -17.75
N ASP A 124 3.67 8.23 -18.96
CA ASP A 124 4.06 7.53 -20.20
C ASP A 124 5.51 7.86 -20.57
N LEU A 125 6.39 6.86 -20.48
CA LEU A 125 7.79 6.99 -20.86
C LEU A 125 7.97 7.37 -22.35
N PRO A 126 7.31 6.71 -23.34
CA PRO A 126 7.34 7.12 -24.74
C PRO A 126 7.01 8.60 -24.95
N LEU A 127 5.97 9.11 -24.28
CA LEU A 127 5.58 10.51 -24.42
C LEU A 127 6.66 11.46 -23.89
N ARG A 128 7.26 11.14 -22.72
CA ARG A 128 8.38 11.93 -22.19
C ARG A 128 9.61 11.93 -23.08
N VAL A 129 9.94 10.76 -23.66
CA VAL A 129 11.05 10.65 -24.64
C VAL A 129 10.77 11.49 -25.88
N LYS A 130 9.55 11.45 -26.44
CA LYS A 130 9.13 12.30 -27.56
C LYS A 130 9.25 13.79 -27.22
N ALA A 131 8.82 14.21 -26.03
CA ALA A 131 8.93 15.59 -25.58
C ALA A 131 10.41 16.05 -25.49
N ALA A 132 11.26 15.24 -24.87
CA ALA A 132 12.69 15.52 -24.77
C ALA A 132 13.37 15.62 -26.16
N ALA A 133 12.96 14.79 -27.14
CA ALA A 133 13.48 14.81 -28.50
C ALA A 133 13.19 16.12 -29.25
N ILE A 134 12.16 16.86 -28.86
CA ILE A 134 11.82 18.18 -29.43
C ILE A 134 12.28 19.35 -28.54
N GLY A 135 13.11 19.08 -27.53
CA GLY A 135 13.67 20.10 -26.64
C GLY A 135 12.73 20.58 -25.53
N LEU A 136 11.59 19.91 -25.30
CA LEU A 136 10.70 20.20 -24.17
C LEU A 136 11.19 19.50 -22.91
N ALA A 137 11.16 20.23 -21.79
CA ALA A 137 11.33 19.63 -20.48
C ALA A 137 10.17 18.67 -20.20
N ALA A 138 10.48 17.46 -19.74
CA ALA A 138 9.48 16.45 -19.43
C ALA A 138 9.83 15.74 -18.13
N GLU A 139 8.84 15.60 -17.25
CA GLU A 139 9.00 14.98 -15.93
C GLU A 139 7.98 13.86 -15.71
N GLU A 140 8.39 12.88 -14.91
CA GLU A 140 7.48 11.85 -14.43
C GLU A 140 6.66 12.36 -13.25
N TYR A 141 5.32 12.18 -13.32
CA TYR A 141 4.47 12.45 -12.16
C TYR A 141 4.76 11.43 -11.05
N ARG A 142 5.17 11.92 -9.88
CA ARG A 142 5.56 11.10 -8.73
C ARG A 142 4.81 11.45 -7.45
N ALA A 143 3.96 12.48 -7.44
CA ALA A 143 3.30 12.94 -6.24
C ALA A 143 2.19 11.99 -5.72
N GLU A 144 1.78 10.99 -6.53
CA GLU A 144 0.93 9.90 -6.06
C GLU A 144 1.67 8.87 -5.21
N LEU A 145 3.01 8.89 -5.25
CA LEU A 145 3.81 8.03 -4.39
C LEU A 145 3.56 8.46 -2.95
N ALA A 146 3.09 7.53 -2.11
CA ALA A 146 3.13 7.76 -0.68
C ALA A 146 4.59 8.01 -0.31
N PRO A 147 4.92 9.13 0.35
CA PRO A 147 6.27 9.32 0.84
C PRO A 147 6.59 8.14 1.76
N SER A 148 7.55 7.32 1.39
CA SER A 148 8.02 6.25 2.25
C SER A 148 9.07 6.83 3.18
N SER A 149 8.77 6.90 4.46
CA SER A 149 9.75 7.31 5.48
C SER A 149 10.81 6.23 5.73
N GLY A 150 10.66 5.04 5.13
CA GLY A 150 11.48 3.88 5.43
C GLY A 150 11.23 3.29 6.83
N TRP A 151 10.16 3.71 7.50
CA TRP A 151 9.84 3.22 8.84
C TRP A 151 9.49 1.74 8.82
N THR A 152 10.30 0.96 9.52
CA THR A 152 10.15 -0.51 9.61
C THR A 152 9.28 -0.95 10.79
N GLY A 153 8.85 -0.02 11.65
CA GLY A 153 8.21 -0.35 12.92
C GLY A 153 9.17 -0.81 14.01
N MET A 154 10.49 -0.80 13.75
CA MET A 154 11.56 -1.15 14.70
C MET A 154 12.54 0.00 14.87
N ALA A 155 13.14 0.12 16.04
CA ALA A 155 14.23 1.03 16.33
C ALA A 155 15.20 0.40 17.32
N GLU A 156 16.48 0.74 17.19
CA GLU A 156 17.51 0.45 18.19
C GLU A 156 17.88 1.74 18.92
N VAL A 157 17.97 1.69 20.24
CA VAL A 157 18.22 2.86 21.08
C VAL A 157 19.27 2.49 22.12
N GLU A 158 20.36 3.24 22.12
CA GLU A 158 21.40 3.12 23.15
C GLU A 158 20.95 3.82 24.42
N VAL A 159 21.03 3.12 25.56
CA VAL A 159 20.63 3.61 26.88
C VAL A 159 21.62 3.18 27.96
N SER A 160 21.52 3.78 29.15
CA SER A 160 22.28 3.31 30.29
C SER A 160 21.75 1.96 30.80
N GLY A 161 22.62 1.14 31.45
CA GLY A 161 22.23 -0.15 32.04
C GLY A 161 21.11 -0.03 33.05
N SER A 162 21.02 1.09 33.78
CA SER A 162 19.94 1.35 34.73
C SER A 162 18.54 1.44 34.10
N VAL A 163 18.44 1.91 32.84
CA VAL A 163 17.16 1.95 32.08
C VAL A 163 16.71 0.54 31.71
N VAL A 164 17.66 -0.31 31.30
CA VAL A 164 17.36 -1.72 31.00
C VAL A 164 16.91 -2.45 32.27
N ASP A 165 17.63 -2.26 33.40
CA ASP A 165 17.27 -2.84 34.70
C ASP A 165 15.86 -2.39 35.11
N ALA A 166 15.56 -1.09 35.04
CA ALA A 166 14.25 -0.52 35.34
C ALA A 166 13.12 -1.10 34.47
N LEU A 167 13.38 -1.32 33.19
CA LEU A 167 12.39 -1.93 32.29
C LEU A 167 12.07 -3.37 32.67
N TYR A 168 13.06 -4.16 33.12
CA TYR A 168 12.83 -5.52 33.58
C TYR A 168 12.10 -5.58 34.93
N GLU A 169 12.37 -4.62 35.82
CA GLU A 169 11.75 -4.55 37.16
C GLU A 169 10.31 -4.03 37.10
N GLN A 170 10.05 -2.99 36.30
CA GLN A 170 8.77 -2.27 36.32
C GLN A 170 7.85 -2.66 35.16
N GLU A 171 8.33 -3.44 34.19
CA GLU A 171 7.66 -3.81 32.91
C GLU A 171 7.31 -2.63 31.99
N ARG A 172 7.41 -1.39 32.49
CA ARG A 172 7.25 -0.14 31.77
C ARG A 172 8.22 0.89 32.32
N THR A 173 8.82 1.67 31.41
CA THR A 173 9.70 2.78 31.81
C THR A 173 9.64 3.90 30.79
N ASP A 174 9.90 5.12 31.24
CA ASP A 174 10.11 6.26 30.37
C ASP A 174 11.55 6.23 29.86
N VAL A 175 11.72 6.24 28.55
CA VAL A 175 13.01 6.27 27.87
C VAL A 175 13.10 7.54 27.04
N ALA A 176 13.88 8.50 27.53
CA ALA A 176 13.97 9.85 26.93
C ALA A 176 14.36 9.79 25.45
N GLU A 177 15.31 8.92 25.09
CA GLU A 177 15.84 8.75 23.75
C GLU A 177 14.82 8.11 22.78
N ALA A 178 13.77 7.49 23.31
CA ALA A 178 12.74 6.83 22.50
C ALA A 178 11.43 7.64 22.39
N ARG A 179 11.27 8.76 23.09
CA ARG A 179 10.01 9.53 23.18
C ARG A 179 9.45 10.00 21.83
N ASP A 180 10.34 10.30 20.87
CA ASP A 180 9.94 10.78 19.54
C ASP A 180 9.51 9.65 18.58
N LEU A 181 9.75 8.39 18.99
CA LEU A 181 9.34 7.25 18.18
C LEU A 181 7.80 7.17 18.06
N PRO A 182 7.28 6.75 16.90
CA PRO A 182 5.86 6.51 16.71
C PRO A 182 5.31 5.48 17.71
N CYS A 183 4.03 5.64 18.11
CA CYS A 183 3.33 4.64 18.91
C CYS A 183 3.44 3.27 18.23
N HIS A 184 3.58 2.22 19.05
CA HIS A 184 3.75 0.82 18.66
C HIS A 184 5.08 0.47 17.95
N THR A 185 6.04 1.37 17.87
CA THR A 185 7.40 1.01 17.45
C THR A 185 8.02 0.00 18.42
N GLY A 186 8.49 -1.13 17.90
CA GLY A 186 9.34 -2.07 18.66
C GLY A 186 10.70 -1.44 18.92
N VAL A 187 11.18 -1.49 20.15
CA VAL A 187 12.42 -0.84 20.58
C VAL A 187 13.37 -1.88 21.15
N VAL A 188 14.54 -2.00 20.54
CA VAL A 188 15.66 -2.76 21.12
C VAL A 188 16.52 -1.76 21.91
N LEU A 189 16.44 -1.82 23.23
CA LEU A 189 17.30 -1.05 24.11
C LEU A 189 18.64 -1.77 24.26
N ILE A 190 19.73 -1.06 23.97
CA ILE A 190 21.09 -1.60 24.01
C ILE A 190 21.87 -0.85 25.09
N SER A 191 22.51 -1.58 25.99
CA SER A 191 23.38 -1.01 27.00
C SER A 191 24.65 -1.84 27.18
N GLU A 192 25.59 -1.32 27.96
CA GLU A 192 26.81 -2.02 28.36
C GLU A 192 26.57 -3.30 29.17
N ARG A 193 25.37 -3.45 29.79
CA ARG A 193 25.00 -4.60 30.61
C ARG A 193 24.14 -5.63 29.89
N GLY A 194 23.66 -5.31 28.69
CA GLY A 194 22.82 -6.19 27.92
C GLY A 194 21.76 -5.42 27.15
N SER A 195 20.77 -6.15 26.65
CA SER A 195 19.69 -5.57 25.85
C SER A 195 18.31 -5.98 26.36
N ALA A 196 17.31 -5.14 26.08
CA ALA A 196 15.91 -5.43 26.33
C ALA A 196 15.07 -5.13 25.09
N LEU A 197 14.03 -5.93 24.88
CA LEU A 197 13.06 -5.69 23.83
C LEU A 197 11.80 -5.08 24.45
N GLY A 198 11.37 -3.96 23.93
CA GLY A 198 10.15 -3.29 24.33
C GLY A 198 9.35 -2.76 23.17
N ARG A 199 8.22 -2.15 23.46
CA ARG A 199 7.36 -1.46 22.50
C ARG A 199 6.94 -0.10 23.03
N MET A 200 7.00 0.92 22.18
CA MET A 200 6.49 2.25 22.49
C MET A 200 4.97 2.22 22.63
N THR A 201 4.46 2.71 23.75
CA THR A 201 3.03 2.82 24.03
C THR A 201 2.47 4.19 23.61
N SER A 202 1.14 4.36 23.64
CA SER A 202 0.49 5.62 23.29
C SER A 202 0.80 6.76 24.28
N ASP A 203 1.08 6.44 25.53
CA ASP A 203 1.51 7.35 26.60
C ASP A 203 3.03 7.59 26.63
N LYS A 204 3.73 7.20 25.56
CA LYS A 204 5.16 7.45 25.36
C LYS A 204 6.08 6.77 26.37
N GLN A 205 5.66 5.62 26.89
CA GLN A 205 6.51 4.72 27.67
C GLN A 205 6.94 3.52 26.83
N VAL A 206 8.07 2.90 27.18
CA VAL A 206 8.48 1.61 26.63
C VAL A 206 7.94 0.50 27.53
N ARG A 207 7.13 -0.40 26.97
CA ARG A 207 6.62 -1.61 27.64
C ARG A 207 7.47 -2.81 27.27
N LEU A 208 7.89 -3.60 28.26
CA LEU A 208 8.70 -4.81 28.06
C LEU A 208 7.97 -5.85 27.21
N ILE A 209 8.68 -6.44 26.26
CA ILE A 209 8.23 -7.63 25.52
C ILE A 209 9.06 -8.83 25.98
N ARG A 210 8.39 -9.77 26.68
CA ARG A 210 9.04 -11.00 27.16
C ARG A 210 9.22 -12.01 26.03
N ALA A 211 10.33 -12.76 26.08
CA ALA A 211 10.73 -13.69 25.01
C ALA A 211 9.83 -14.93 24.89
N GLU A 212 9.22 -15.36 26.01
CA GLU A 212 8.60 -16.69 26.17
C GLU A 212 7.09 -16.71 25.86
N ARG A 213 6.61 -15.80 25.00
CA ARG A 213 5.20 -15.79 24.66
C ARG A 213 4.91 -16.83 23.58
N ASP A 214 4.19 -17.88 23.96
CA ASP A 214 3.57 -18.81 23.02
C ASP A 214 2.22 -18.25 22.54
N VAL A 215 1.95 -18.37 21.24
CA VAL A 215 0.69 -17.96 20.60
C VAL A 215 0.28 -19.08 19.67
N PHE A 216 -0.69 -19.87 20.08
CA PHE A 216 -1.20 -21.01 19.33
C PHE A 216 -0.09 -21.95 18.79
N GLY A 217 0.85 -22.30 19.69
CA GLY A 217 1.96 -23.21 19.39
C GLY A 217 3.17 -22.57 18.71
N ILE A 218 3.18 -21.27 18.46
CA ILE A 218 4.34 -20.58 17.91
C ILE A 218 4.90 -19.51 18.85
N HIS A 219 6.19 -19.26 18.74
CA HIS A 219 6.90 -18.18 19.44
C HIS A 219 7.78 -17.40 18.48
N GLY A 220 8.04 -16.14 18.80
CA GLY A 220 8.90 -15.27 18.00
C GLY A 220 10.37 -15.65 18.12
N ARG A 221 11.03 -15.96 17.00
CA ARG A 221 12.46 -16.33 16.91
C ARG A 221 13.36 -15.11 16.75
N SER A 222 12.84 -14.00 16.23
CA SER A 222 13.55 -12.71 16.10
C SER A 222 12.86 -11.63 16.91
N ALA A 223 13.52 -10.48 17.11
CA ALA A 223 12.96 -9.34 17.79
C ALA A 223 11.68 -8.85 17.10
N GLU A 224 11.71 -8.75 15.77
CA GLU A 224 10.57 -8.31 14.95
C GLU A 224 9.38 -9.27 15.07
N GLN A 225 9.63 -10.60 15.09
CA GLN A 225 8.56 -11.59 15.28
C GLN A 225 7.95 -11.52 16.68
N ARG A 226 8.74 -11.26 17.72
CA ARG A 226 8.24 -11.04 19.09
C ARG A 226 7.40 -9.78 19.19
N VAL A 227 7.82 -8.68 18.57
CA VAL A 227 7.04 -7.45 18.45
C VAL A 227 5.75 -7.72 17.67
N ALA A 228 5.82 -8.44 16.55
CA ALA A 228 4.64 -8.82 15.76
C ALA A 228 3.62 -9.59 16.60
N LEU A 229 4.04 -10.61 17.36
CA LEU A 229 3.15 -11.38 18.24
C LEU A 229 2.55 -10.52 19.36
N ASP A 230 3.33 -9.61 19.95
CA ASP A 230 2.83 -8.68 20.96
C ASP A 230 1.74 -7.77 20.38
N LEU A 231 1.96 -7.21 19.18
CA LEU A 231 0.99 -6.38 18.46
C LEU A 231 -0.26 -7.16 18.04
N LEU A 232 -0.09 -8.35 17.49
CA LEU A 232 -1.18 -9.21 17.02
C LEU A 232 -2.09 -9.70 18.16
N THR A 233 -1.58 -9.78 19.36
CA THR A 233 -2.33 -10.25 20.56
C THR A 233 -2.80 -9.12 21.47
N ASP A 234 -2.49 -7.86 21.15
CA ASP A 234 -2.96 -6.70 21.90
C ASP A 234 -4.35 -6.28 21.39
N PRO A 235 -5.41 -6.38 22.22
CA PRO A 235 -6.78 -6.08 21.78
C PRO A 235 -7.02 -4.60 21.43
N GLU A 236 -6.17 -3.69 21.88
CA GLU A 236 -6.30 -2.26 21.60
C GLU A 236 -5.80 -1.88 20.20
N VAL A 237 -5.00 -2.74 19.56
CA VAL A 237 -4.48 -2.50 18.21
C VAL A 237 -5.47 -3.03 17.17
N GLY A 238 -6.19 -2.15 16.50
CA GLY A 238 -7.23 -2.51 15.53
C GLY A 238 -6.69 -2.92 14.17
N ILE A 239 -5.58 -2.35 13.73
CA ILE A 239 -4.95 -2.60 12.42
C ILE A 239 -3.48 -2.93 12.63
N VAL A 240 -3.05 -4.12 12.20
CA VAL A 240 -1.64 -4.54 12.24
C VAL A 240 -1.15 -4.77 10.81
N SER A 241 -0.07 -4.11 10.42
CA SER A 241 0.61 -4.30 9.14
C SER A 241 1.89 -5.10 9.36
N LEU A 242 1.99 -6.28 8.73
CA LEU A 242 3.17 -7.16 8.75
C LEU A 242 3.85 -7.12 7.39
N GLY A 243 4.92 -6.35 7.29
CA GLY A 243 5.78 -6.30 6.11
C GLY A 243 6.90 -7.36 6.16
N GLY A 244 7.52 -7.61 5.02
CA GLY A 244 8.73 -8.44 4.95
C GLY A 244 8.75 -9.37 3.75
N ARG A 245 9.93 -9.91 3.43
CA ARG A 245 10.10 -10.85 2.32
C ARG A 245 9.33 -12.15 2.54
N ALA A 246 9.11 -12.89 1.47
CA ALA A 246 8.52 -14.23 1.57
C ALA A 246 9.36 -15.14 2.48
N GLY A 247 8.68 -15.98 3.29
CA GLY A 247 9.35 -16.89 4.23
C GLY A 247 9.78 -16.25 5.56
N THR A 248 9.40 -15.01 5.87
CA THR A 248 9.67 -14.38 7.17
C THR A 248 8.63 -14.72 8.25
N GLY A 249 7.59 -15.51 7.91
CA GLY A 249 6.58 -15.99 8.84
C GLY A 249 5.33 -15.12 8.98
N LYS A 250 5.14 -14.08 8.15
CA LYS A 250 3.99 -13.15 8.23
C LYS A 250 2.63 -13.85 8.35
N SER A 251 2.31 -14.70 7.38
CA SER A 251 1.01 -15.39 7.32
C SER A 251 0.83 -16.39 8.46
N ALA A 252 1.91 -17.07 8.86
CA ALA A 252 1.90 -17.99 10.01
C ALA A 252 1.61 -17.24 11.32
N LEU A 253 2.32 -16.13 11.58
CA LEU A 253 2.10 -15.30 12.77
C LEU A 253 0.67 -14.76 12.82
N ALA A 254 0.15 -14.25 11.67
CA ALA A 254 -1.20 -13.73 11.59
C ALA A 254 -2.28 -14.81 11.83
N LEU A 255 -2.12 -15.99 11.21
CA LEU A 255 -3.04 -17.12 11.38
C LEU A 255 -3.06 -17.64 12.82
N CYS A 256 -1.90 -17.88 13.43
CA CYS A 256 -1.82 -18.36 14.81
C CYS A 256 -2.40 -17.35 15.80
N ALA A 257 -2.09 -16.06 15.63
CA ALA A 257 -2.69 -15.01 16.47
C ALA A 257 -4.21 -14.94 16.30
N GLY A 258 -4.73 -15.13 15.08
CA GLY A 258 -6.17 -15.17 14.82
C GLY A 258 -6.84 -16.37 15.48
N LEU A 259 -6.26 -17.56 15.35
CA LEU A 259 -6.78 -18.78 15.98
C LEU A 259 -6.68 -18.71 17.51
N GLU A 260 -5.61 -18.20 18.06
CA GLU A 260 -5.47 -17.90 19.49
C GLU A 260 -6.60 -16.98 19.97
N ALA A 261 -6.86 -15.88 19.23
CA ALA A 261 -7.91 -14.93 19.58
C ALA A 261 -9.33 -15.54 19.52
N VAL A 262 -9.56 -16.53 18.63
CA VAL A 262 -10.86 -17.18 18.44
C VAL A 262 -11.04 -18.37 19.40
N MET A 263 -10.07 -19.30 19.44
CA MET A 263 -10.22 -20.57 20.13
C MET A 263 -9.89 -20.47 21.62
N GLU A 264 -8.80 -19.80 21.97
CA GLU A 264 -8.30 -19.72 23.34
C GLU A 264 -8.88 -18.50 24.09
N ARG A 265 -8.80 -17.31 23.48
CA ARG A 265 -9.20 -16.06 24.12
C ARG A 265 -10.66 -15.69 23.93
N ARG A 266 -11.34 -16.28 22.94
CA ARG A 266 -12.74 -16.00 22.58
C ARG A 266 -13.03 -14.52 22.37
N GLN A 267 -12.07 -13.79 21.83
CA GLN A 267 -12.16 -12.35 21.53
C GLN A 267 -12.94 -12.10 20.24
N HIS A 268 -12.90 -13.07 19.32
CA HIS A 268 -13.58 -13.02 18.03
C HIS A 268 -14.33 -14.33 17.75
N ARG A 269 -15.29 -14.28 16.85
CA ARG A 269 -16.11 -15.46 16.48
C ARG A 269 -15.41 -16.37 15.49
N LYS A 270 -14.64 -15.77 14.56
CA LYS A 270 -13.92 -16.50 13.50
C LYS A 270 -12.74 -15.71 12.95
N VAL A 271 -11.84 -16.43 12.32
CA VAL A 271 -10.80 -15.87 11.45
C VAL A 271 -11.33 -15.82 10.02
N VAL A 272 -11.17 -14.69 9.33
CA VAL A 272 -11.53 -14.52 7.92
C VAL A 272 -10.29 -14.12 7.15
N VAL A 273 -9.84 -14.95 6.22
CA VAL A 273 -8.67 -14.67 5.38
C VAL A 273 -9.14 -14.25 4.00
N PHE A 274 -8.77 -13.05 3.58
CA PHE A 274 -8.96 -12.57 2.21
C PHE A 274 -7.66 -12.67 1.44
N ARG A 275 -7.72 -13.26 0.25
CA ARG A 275 -6.60 -13.30 -0.68
C ARG A 275 -6.97 -12.65 -2.02
N PRO A 276 -6.09 -11.82 -2.60
CA PRO A 276 -6.25 -11.34 -3.97
C PRO A 276 -6.23 -12.51 -4.96
N LEU A 277 -7.03 -12.41 -6.01
CA LEU A 277 -7.04 -13.37 -7.11
C LEU A 277 -6.19 -12.82 -8.26
N TYR A 278 -4.91 -13.10 -8.24
CA TYR A 278 -4.05 -12.82 -9.39
C TYR A 278 -3.51 -14.12 -9.93
N ALA A 279 -3.68 -14.35 -11.22
CA ALA A 279 -3.05 -15.49 -11.90
C ALA A 279 -1.58 -15.19 -12.14
N VAL A 280 -0.72 -16.13 -11.84
CA VAL A 280 0.70 -16.06 -12.21
C VAL A 280 0.80 -15.93 -13.73
N GLY A 281 1.47 -14.88 -14.21
CA GLY A 281 1.64 -14.64 -15.65
C GLY A 281 0.55 -13.83 -16.34
N GLY A 282 -0.37 -13.17 -15.59
CA GLY A 282 -1.34 -12.20 -16.16
C GLY A 282 -2.51 -12.81 -16.93
N GLN A 283 -2.73 -14.12 -16.84
CA GLN A 283 -3.92 -14.76 -17.39
C GLN A 283 -5.12 -14.48 -16.47
N GLU A 284 -6.22 -13.99 -17.02
CA GLU A 284 -7.48 -13.91 -16.28
C GLU A 284 -7.93 -15.33 -15.93
N LEU A 285 -8.20 -15.57 -14.65
CA LEU A 285 -8.88 -16.80 -14.22
C LEU A 285 -10.30 -16.75 -14.76
N GLY A 286 -10.51 -17.35 -15.92
CA GLY A 286 -11.81 -17.51 -16.52
C GLY A 286 -12.76 -18.24 -15.57
N TYR A 287 -14.04 -18.28 -15.94
CA TYR A 287 -15.09 -19.01 -15.23
C TYR A 287 -14.65 -20.48 -15.03
N LEU A 288 -14.24 -20.84 -13.82
CA LEU A 288 -13.89 -22.22 -13.48
C LEU A 288 -15.18 -23.02 -13.32
N PRO A 289 -15.41 -24.07 -14.11
CA PRO A 289 -16.54 -24.99 -13.90
C PRO A 289 -16.26 -25.86 -12.66
N GLY A 290 -17.26 -26.02 -11.78
CA GLY A 290 -17.18 -26.85 -10.58
C GLY A 290 -18.16 -26.39 -9.49
N SER A 291 -18.35 -27.21 -8.46
CA SER A 291 -19.12 -26.87 -7.25
C SER A 291 -18.43 -25.75 -6.47
N GLU A 292 -19.16 -25.02 -5.60
CA GLU A 292 -18.57 -23.96 -4.77
C GLU A 292 -17.37 -24.46 -3.93
N GLY A 293 -17.42 -25.70 -3.43
CA GLY A 293 -16.33 -26.31 -2.68
C GLY A 293 -15.09 -26.63 -3.52
N GLU A 294 -15.26 -27.04 -4.79
CA GLU A 294 -14.14 -27.32 -5.69
C GLU A 294 -13.47 -26.06 -6.23
N LYS A 295 -14.23 -24.96 -6.34
CA LYS A 295 -13.72 -23.64 -6.77
C LYS A 295 -12.89 -22.95 -5.70
N MET A 296 -13.10 -23.27 -4.42
CA MET A 296 -12.39 -22.68 -3.29
C MET A 296 -11.02 -23.30 -3.01
N SER A 297 -10.76 -24.49 -3.53
CA SER A 297 -9.59 -25.31 -3.20
C SER A 297 -8.23 -24.64 -3.42
N PRO A 298 -7.93 -23.97 -4.55
CA PRO A 298 -6.57 -23.47 -4.79
C PRO A 298 -6.16 -22.29 -3.90
N TRP A 299 -7.09 -21.42 -3.52
CA TRP A 299 -6.79 -20.24 -2.69
C TRP A 299 -6.67 -20.59 -1.21
N ALA A 300 -7.48 -21.53 -0.76
CA ALA A 300 -7.46 -22.04 0.58
C ALA A 300 -6.22 -22.90 0.84
N GLN A 301 -5.72 -23.61 -0.17
CA GLN A 301 -4.63 -24.56 -0.04
C GLN A 301 -3.39 -23.97 0.64
N ALA A 302 -2.93 -22.80 0.24
CA ALA A 302 -1.76 -22.16 0.84
C ALA A 302 -1.96 -21.79 2.33
N VAL A 303 -3.20 -21.48 2.73
CA VAL A 303 -3.54 -21.23 4.14
C VAL A 303 -3.50 -22.52 4.93
N PHE A 304 -4.06 -23.62 4.38
CA PHE A 304 -4.04 -24.94 5.01
C PHE A 304 -2.65 -25.55 5.04
N ASP A 305 -1.82 -25.35 4.01
CA ASP A 305 -0.42 -25.77 4.00
C ASP A 305 0.36 -25.05 5.12
N THR A 306 0.11 -23.75 5.32
CA THR A 306 0.70 -22.99 6.42
C THR A 306 0.24 -23.54 7.77
N LEU A 307 -1.03 -23.84 7.94
CA LEU A 307 -1.56 -24.42 9.19
C LEU A 307 -1.02 -25.82 9.44
N GLY A 308 -0.96 -26.67 8.42
CA GLY A 308 -0.46 -28.05 8.50
C GLY A 308 1.03 -28.15 8.89
N ALA A 309 1.80 -27.07 8.66
CA ALA A 309 3.17 -26.98 9.16
C ALA A 309 3.27 -26.62 10.66
N ILE A 310 2.18 -26.18 11.29
CA ILE A 310 2.18 -25.65 12.66
C ILE A 310 1.36 -26.54 13.61
N VAL A 311 0.18 -26.98 13.18
CA VAL A 311 -0.75 -27.76 13.98
C VAL A 311 -1.06 -29.13 13.37
N SER A 312 -1.56 -30.04 14.18
CA SER A 312 -1.94 -31.38 13.71
C SER A 312 -3.20 -31.32 12.85
N GLN A 313 -3.40 -32.34 11.98
CA GLN A 313 -4.59 -32.46 11.14
C GLN A 313 -5.87 -32.45 11.96
N HIS A 314 -5.88 -33.05 13.14
CA HIS A 314 -7.04 -33.07 14.04
C HIS A 314 -7.51 -31.65 14.45
N VAL A 315 -6.55 -30.75 14.71
CA VAL A 315 -6.86 -29.34 15.01
C VAL A 315 -7.42 -28.63 13.78
N ILE A 316 -6.91 -28.91 12.59
CA ILE A 316 -7.43 -28.36 11.32
C ILE A 316 -8.88 -28.83 11.09
N ASP A 317 -9.14 -30.10 11.29
CA ASP A 317 -10.48 -30.69 11.15
C ASP A 317 -11.47 -30.04 12.14
N GLU A 318 -11.09 -29.84 13.41
CA GLU A 318 -11.91 -29.13 14.39
C GLU A 318 -12.20 -27.68 13.96
N ILE A 319 -11.19 -26.95 13.45
CA ILE A 319 -11.35 -25.57 12.97
C ILE A 319 -12.40 -25.51 11.84
N LEU A 320 -12.34 -26.49 10.92
CA LEU A 320 -13.25 -26.57 9.77
C LEU A 320 -14.67 -26.96 10.20
N GLU A 321 -14.81 -28.00 11.02
CA GLU A 321 -16.12 -28.47 11.51
C GLU A 321 -16.86 -27.39 12.29
N ARG A 322 -16.13 -26.58 13.06
CA ARG A 322 -16.71 -25.48 13.84
C ARG A 322 -16.87 -24.19 13.05
N GLY A 323 -16.40 -24.13 11.79
CA GLY A 323 -16.47 -22.95 10.95
C GLY A 323 -15.70 -21.75 11.50
N LEU A 324 -14.57 -21.99 12.20
CA LEU A 324 -13.77 -20.96 12.85
C LEU A 324 -12.80 -20.25 11.91
N LEU A 325 -12.57 -20.81 10.72
CA LEU A 325 -11.74 -20.24 9.67
C LEU A 325 -12.51 -20.19 8.35
N GLU A 326 -12.56 -19.02 7.74
CA GLU A 326 -13.16 -18.79 6.42
C GLU A 326 -12.08 -18.19 5.50
N VAL A 327 -11.82 -18.82 4.36
CA VAL A 327 -10.85 -18.31 3.37
C VAL A 327 -11.63 -17.88 2.13
N LEU A 328 -11.50 -16.63 1.74
CA LEU A 328 -12.31 -16.01 0.70
C LEU A 328 -11.45 -15.25 -0.33
N PRO A 329 -11.85 -15.27 -1.60
CA PRO A 329 -11.32 -14.30 -2.54
C PRO A 329 -11.76 -12.88 -2.14
N LEU A 330 -10.86 -11.92 -2.37
CA LEU A 330 -11.08 -10.53 -1.96
C LEU A 330 -12.34 -9.90 -2.62
N THR A 331 -12.74 -10.37 -3.79
CA THR A 331 -13.96 -9.93 -4.47
C THR A 331 -15.22 -10.13 -3.63
N HIS A 332 -15.21 -11.10 -2.70
CA HIS A 332 -16.32 -11.40 -1.81
C HIS A 332 -16.48 -10.44 -0.62
N ILE A 333 -15.59 -9.47 -0.47
CA ILE A 333 -15.71 -8.46 0.59
C ILE A 333 -16.82 -7.43 0.30
N ARG A 334 -17.18 -7.26 -0.98
CA ARG A 334 -18.23 -6.30 -1.38
C ARG A 334 -19.58 -6.73 -0.84
N GLY A 335 -20.29 -5.79 -0.18
CA GLY A 335 -21.61 -6.04 0.42
C GLY A 335 -21.58 -6.73 1.78
N ARG A 336 -20.42 -7.09 2.30
CA ARG A 336 -20.24 -7.64 3.66
C ARG A 336 -19.87 -6.53 4.65
N SER A 337 -20.34 -6.68 5.89
CA SER A 337 -19.82 -6.01 7.09
C SER A 337 -19.25 -7.09 8.00
N LEU A 338 -17.98 -6.95 8.39
CA LEU A 338 -17.28 -7.94 9.19
C LEU A 338 -17.36 -7.51 10.66
N HIS A 339 -18.13 -8.23 11.45
CA HIS A 339 -18.28 -8.00 12.88
C HIS A 339 -17.69 -9.14 13.68
N ASP A 340 -17.13 -8.84 14.85
CA ASP A 340 -16.56 -9.80 15.79
C ASP A 340 -15.59 -10.79 15.12
N SER A 341 -14.80 -10.32 14.14
CA SER A 341 -13.97 -11.17 13.30
C SER A 341 -12.50 -10.77 13.39
N PHE A 342 -11.61 -11.74 13.39
CA PHE A 342 -10.18 -11.53 13.15
C PHE A 342 -9.92 -11.64 11.64
N VAL A 343 -9.70 -10.52 10.99
CA VAL A 343 -9.58 -10.44 9.53
C VAL A 343 -8.12 -10.42 9.13
N ILE A 344 -7.73 -11.24 8.17
CA ILE A 344 -6.40 -11.26 7.58
C ILE A 344 -6.55 -10.93 6.10
N VAL A 345 -5.86 -9.92 5.63
CA VAL A 345 -5.71 -9.60 4.20
C VAL A 345 -4.30 -10.04 3.80
N ASP A 346 -4.22 -11.22 3.21
CA ASP A 346 -2.96 -11.82 2.79
C ASP A 346 -2.54 -11.30 1.41
N GLU A 347 -1.23 -11.15 1.16
CA GLU A 347 -0.66 -10.59 -0.07
C GLU A 347 -1.19 -9.17 -0.41
N ALA A 348 -1.34 -8.34 0.61
CA ALA A 348 -1.96 -7.02 0.48
C ALA A 348 -1.16 -6.04 -0.40
N GLN A 349 0.13 -6.29 -0.69
CA GLN A 349 0.94 -5.50 -1.63
C GLN A 349 0.37 -5.50 -3.05
N SER A 350 -0.43 -6.50 -3.39
CA SER A 350 -1.09 -6.61 -4.69
C SER A 350 -2.35 -5.75 -4.80
N LEU A 351 -2.72 -5.01 -3.74
CA LEU A 351 -3.95 -4.22 -3.67
C LEU A 351 -3.69 -2.75 -3.98
N GLU A 352 -4.46 -2.23 -4.93
CA GLU A 352 -4.55 -0.79 -5.13
C GLU A 352 -5.15 -0.09 -3.90
N ARG A 353 -4.74 1.16 -3.68
CA ARG A 353 -5.21 1.98 -2.55
C ARG A 353 -6.74 2.00 -2.39
N GLY A 354 -7.49 2.14 -3.50
CA GLY A 354 -8.96 2.18 -3.47
C GLY A 354 -9.58 0.86 -3.00
N VAL A 355 -8.98 -0.28 -3.38
CA VAL A 355 -9.41 -1.61 -2.96
C VAL A 355 -9.12 -1.80 -1.48
N LEU A 356 -7.93 -1.46 -1.02
CA LEU A 356 -7.55 -1.57 0.39
C LEU A 356 -8.43 -0.69 1.29
N LEU A 357 -8.72 0.55 0.89
CA LEU A 357 -9.67 1.42 1.59
C LEU A 357 -11.08 0.81 1.67
N THR A 358 -11.53 0.15 0.59
CA THR A 358 -12.82 -0.57 0.60
C THR A 358 -12.79 -1.70 1.63
N VAL A 359 -11.70 -2.47 1.72
CA VAL A 359 -11.53 -3.53 2.74
C VAL A 359 -11.61 -2.94 4.14
N LEU A 360 -10.80 -1.92 4.43
CA LEU A 360 -10.71 -1.31 5.76
C LEU A 360 -12.05 -0.68 6.19
N SER A 361 -12.81 -0.12 5.26
CA SER A 361 -14.14 0.46 5.54
C SER A 361 -15.22 -0.60 5.86
N ARG A 362 -14.96 -1.88 5.66
CA ARG A 362 -15.87 -3.00 5.98
C ARG A 362 -15.59 -3.65 7.34
N ILE A 363 -14.53 -3.24 8.01
CA ILE A 363 -14.21 -3.71 9.35
C ILE A 363 -15.21 -3.10 10.32
N GLY A 364 -16.08 -3.95 10.85
CA GLY A 364 -17.15 -3.57 11.77
C GLY A 364 -16.71 -3.69 13.24
N GLN A 365 -17.69 -3.43 14.12
CA GLN A 365 -17.48 -3.46 15.57
C GLN A 365 -16.98 -4.83 16.04
N GLY A 366 -16.07 -4.84 17.00
CA GLY A 366 -15.50 -6.07 17.57
C GLY A 366 -14.52 -6.79 16.66
N SER A 367 -14.21 -6.21 15.46
CA SER A 367 -13.26 -6.82 14.53
C SER A 367 -11.93 -6.08 14.51
N ARG A 368 -10.89 -6.79 14.09
CA ARG A 368 -9.57 -6.26 13.79
C ARG A 368 -9.07 -6.76 12.45
N VAL A 369 -8.08 -6.10 11.87
CA VAL A 369 -7.51 -6.49 10.60
C VAL A 369 -5.99 -6.58 10.66
N VAL A 370 -5.46 -7.61 10.00
CA VAL A 370 -4.03 -7.82 9.78
C VAL A 370 -3.78 -7.76 8.29
N LEU A 371 -2.82 -6.94 7.86
CA LEU A 371 -2.37 -6.83 6.48
C LEU A 371 -1.01 -7.51 6.39
N THR A 372 -0.89 -8.63 5.68
CA THR A 372 0.42 -9.23 5.38
C THR A 372 0.84 -8.82 3.98
N HIS A 373 2.09 -8.39 3.82
CA HIS A 373 2.57 -7.88 2.53
C HIS A 373 4.07 -8.08 2.32
N ASP A 374 4.45 -8.22 1.05
CA ASP A 374 5.83 -8.28 0.60
C ASP A 374 6.03 -7.29 -0.54
N ILE A 375 6.73 -6.18 -0.27
CA ILE A 375 6.95 -5.13 -1.27
C ILE A 375 7.83 -5.61 -2.44
N ALA A 376 8.68 -6.62 -2.21
CA ALA A 376 9.55 -7.20 -3.23
C ALA A 376 8.79 -8.14 -4.19
N GLN A 377 7.68 -8.76 -3.72
CA GLN A 377 6.86 -9.68 -4.50
C GLN A 377 5.55 -9.00 -4.93
N ARG A 378 5.54 -8.43 -6.13
CA ARG A 378 4.35 -7.79 -6.70
C ARG A 378 3.87 -8.57 -7.91
N ASP A 379 2.95 -9.50 -7.71
CA ASP A 379 2.32 -10.26 -8.79
C ASP A 379 1.43 -9.36 -9.67
N ASN A 380 0.88 -8.31 -9.09
CA ASN A 380 0.15 -7.30 -9.82
C ASN A 380 1.07 -6.15 -10.24
N LEU A 381 1.66 -6.25 -11.41
CA LEU A 381 2.54 -5.23 -12.01
C LEU A 381 1.82 -3.86 -12.20
N ARG A 382 0.48 -3.85 -12.16
CA ARG A 382 -0.35 -2.64 -12.31
C ARG A 382 -0.41 -1.80 -11.04
N VAL A 383 -0.25 -2.42 -9.85
CA VAL A 383 -0.22 -1.69 -8.57
C VAL A 383 1.00 -0.78 -8.50
N GLY A 384 2.13 -1.23 -9.01
CA GLY A 384 3.35 -0.45 -9.19
C GLY A 384 3.62 0.51 -8.05
N ARG A 385 3.41 1.79 -8.35
CA ARG A 385 3.64 2.92 -7.43
C ARG A 385 2.40 3.32 -6.61
N HIS A 386 1.22 2.73 -6.87
CA HIS A 386 -0.02 2.96 -6.10
C HIS A 386 -0.16 2.00 -4.92
N ASP A 387 0.93 1.68 -4.27
CA ASP A 387 0.95 0.78 -3.13
C ASP A 387 0.00 1.25 -2.02
N GLY A 388 -1.15 0.58 -1.94
CA GLY A 388 -2.17 0.89 -0.95
C GLY A 388 -1.67 0.67 0.47
N VAL A 389 -0.80 -0.33 0.68
CA VAL A 389 -0.27 -0.66 2.01
C VAL A 389 0.74 0.39 2.45
N ALA A 390 1.68 0.81 1.58
CA ALA A 390 2.63 1.88 1.91
C ALA A 390 1.90 3.17 2.26
N ALA A 391 0.85 3.52 1.52
CA ALA A 391 0.02 4.70 1.82
C ALA A 391 -0.68 4.60 3.18
N VAL A 392 -1.20 3.42 3.55
CA VAL A 392 -1.84 3.17 4.85
C VAL A 392 -0.80 3.26 5.98
N VAL A 393 0.37 2.65 5.81
CA VAL A 393 1.45 2.67 6.81
C VAL A 393 1.88 4.11 7.11
N GLU A 394 2.14 4.92 6.09
CA GLU A 394 2.57 6.31 6.29
C GLU A 394 1.45 7.20 6.85
N ALA A 395 0.21 7.02 6.39
CA ALA A 395 -0.91 7.83 6.86
C ALA A 395 -1.32 7.54 8.31
N LEU A 396 -1.17 6.29 8.76
CA LEU A 396 -1.57 5.86 10.11
C LEU A 396 -0.40 5.72 11.10
N LYS A 397 0.83 5.97 10.66
CA LYS A 397 2.02 5.94 11.50
C LYS A 397 1.84 6.73 12.80
N GLY A 398 2.05 6.06 13.92
CA GLY A 398 1.92 6.64 15.26
C GLY A 398 0.49 6.74 15.79
N HIS A 399 -0.52 6.32 15.03
CA HIS A 399 -1.91 6.28 15.52
C HIS A 399 -2.09 5.09 16.51
N PRO A 400 -2.77 5.26 17.66
CA PRO A 400 -2.91 4.21 18.67
C PRO A 400 -3.62 2.92 18.19
N LEU A 401 -4.51 3.01 17.20
CA LEU A 401 -5.19 1.85 16.62
C LEU A 401 -4.39 1.15 15.52
N PHE A 402 -3.22 1.68 15.13
CA PHE A 402 -2.43 1.16 14.02
C PHE A 402 -1.02 0.79 14.45
N ALA A 403 -0.57 -0.38 14.04
CA ALA A 403 0.81 -0.82 14.21
C ALA A 403 1.39 -1.39 12.92
N HIS A 404 2.68 -1.20 12.73
CA HIS A 404 3.43 -1.79 11.62
C HIS A 404 4.74 -2.39 12.12
N VAL A 405 5.12 -3.54 11.56
CA VAL A 405 6.44 -4.12 11.73
C VAL A 405 6.88 -4.84 10.46
N THR A 406 8.13 -4.62 10.05
CA THR A 406 8.77 -5.31 8.93
C THR A 406 9.64 -6.44 9.46
N LEU A 407 9.35 -7.67 9.05
CA LEU A 407 10.13 -8.86 9.39
C LEU A 407 11.29 -8.98 8.40
N ILE A 408 12.51 -8.99 8.89
CA ILE A 408 13.73 -8.99 8.06
C ILE A 408 14.25 -10.42 7.90
N ARG A 409 14.26 -11.20 8.99
CA ARG A 409 14.88 -12.53 9.01
C ARG A 409 14.00 -13.57 8.32
N SER A 410 14.53 -14.19 7.26
CA SER A 410 13.88 -15.31 6.56
C SER A 410 14.10 -16.63 7.31
N GLU A 411 13.03 -17.41 7.46
CA GLU A 411 13.03 -18.77 8.04
C GLU A 411 12.99 -19.85 6.93
N ARG A 412 13.31 -19.47 5.69
CA ARG A 412 13.32 -20.39 4.53
C ARG A 412 14.47 -21.37 4.58
N SER A 413 14.35 -22.45 3.80
CA SER A 413 15.45 -23.39 3.55
C SER A 413 16.67 -22.68 2.93
N ALA A 414 17.86 -23.25 3.12
CA ALA A 414 19.10 -22.73 2.53
C ALA A 414 19.00 -22.58 1.00
N ILE A 415 18.26 -23.46 0.32
CA ILE A 415 18.05 -23.39 -1.13
C ILE A 415 17.24 -22.15 -1.50
N ALA A 416 16.11 -21.90 -0.82
CA ALA A 416 15.26 -20.75 -1.10
C ALA A 416 15.95 -19.43 -0.75
N ALA A 417 16.78 -19.38 0.29
CA ALA A 417 17.59 -18.23 0.65
C ALA A 417 18.63 -17.93 -0.45
N LEU A 418 19.37 -18.95 -0.91
CA LEU A 418 20.35 -18.83 -1.99
C LEU A 418 19.75 -18.32 -3.29
N VAL A 419 18.60 -18.87 -3.72
CA VAL A 419 17.94 -18.46 -4.96
C VAL A 419 17.47 -17.01 -4.87
N THR A 420 16.92 -16.59 -3.73
CA THR A 420 16.49 -15.21 -3.50
C THR A 420 17.69 -14.26 -3.55
N GLU A 421 18.79 -14.58 -2.89
CA GLU A 421 20.01 -13.79 -2.88
C GLU A 421 20.63 -13.63 -4.29
N MET A 422 20.71 -14.73 -5.05
CA MET A 422 21.36 -14.73 -6.37
C MET A 422 20.52 -14.13 -7.50
N LEU A 423 19.19 -14.15 -7.39
CA LEU A 423 18.30 -13.68 -8.46
C LEU A 423 17.63 -12.32 -8.18
N GLU A 424 17.58 -11.88 -6.93
CA GLU A 424 17.02 -10.57 -6.57
C GLU A 424 18.07 -9.45 -6.47
N GLU A 425 19.37 -9.76 -6.39
CA GLU A 425 20.42 -8.75 -6.55
C GLU A 425 20.45 -8.29 -8.01
N PRO A 426 20.31 -6.97 -8.29
CA PRO A 426 20.53 -6.48 -9.63
C PRO A 426 21.97 -6.79 -10.01
N LEU A 427 22.16 -7.53 -11.13
CA LEU A 427 23.46 -7.70 -11.77
C LEU A 427 24.10 -6.31 -11.88
N GLN A 428 25.11 -6.05 -11.05
CA GLN A 428 25.97 -4.90 -11.23
C GLN A 428 26.74 -5.15 -12.54
N ILE A 429 26.23 -4.57 -13.64
CA ILE A 429 26.92 -4.46 -14.93
C ILE A 429 27.46 -3.05 -15.03
#